data_df17c13a9b704cab11912fa2a3f2418e
#
_entry.id   df17c13a9b704cab11912fa2a3f2418e
#
_cell.length_a   1.000
_cell.length_b   1.000
_cell.length_c   1.000
_cell.angle_alpha   90.00
_cell.angle_beta   90.00
_cell.angle_gamma   90.00
#
_symmetry.space_group_name_H-M   'P 1'
#
loop_
_entity.id
_entity.type
_entity.pdbx_description
1 polymer ?
#
loop_
_entity_poly.entity_id
_entity_poly.type
_entity_poly.pdbx_seq_one_letter_code
_entity_poly.pdbx_strand_id
1 'polypeptide(L)'
;SRGLGDVYKRQMLYTGDCLYVMNGINTDAIDLIYLDPPFNSKRIYEAPIGSKAAGISFNDMWTWKDVDTEYLDEMIEKYPFMVQFIQTVGKIHGNGMKAYLTYMAQRILVMKRILKPTGSFYLHCDPTASHYLKIICDRLFGKSNFKSEIIWKRSNPKNDSKGLGNNNDRILWYVMSKKYKWRKQYGPYSDEYIKKSYRYKDNDGALFTPGPLDAKSLAGGGYEYEWNGRYHLWRVPKETMQKLHDENKIYYTSKGLARR
;
A
#
# COMPACT_ATOMS: atom_id res chain seq x y z
N SER A 1 22.15 3.52 -17.54
CA SER A 1 21.51 2.53 -16.65
C SER A 1 22.60 1.87 -15.84
N ARG A 2 22.58 2.03 -14.52
CA ARG A 2 23.49 1.28 -13.63
C ARG A 2 23.06 -0.18 -13.68
N GLY A 3 24.00 -1.07 -14.06
CA GLY A 3 23.73 -2.50 -14.19
C GLY A 3 23.35 -3.13 -12.83
N LEU A 4 22.62 -4.23 -12.86
CA LEU A 4 22.23 -5.00 -11.67
C LEU A 4 23.44 -5.37 -10.78
N GLY A 5 24.62 -5.60 -11.36
CA GLY A 5 25.85 -5.87 -10.63
C GLY A 5 26.31 -4.76 -9.68
N ASP A 6 26.02 -3.50 -9.99
CA ASP A 6 26.32 -2.36 -9.10
C ASP A 6 25.38 -2.27 -7.90
N VAL A 7 24.16 -2.80 -8.02
CA VAL A 7 23.19 -2.84 -6.93
C VAL A 7 23.65 -3.87 -5.88
N TYR A 8 24.06 -5.05 -6.29
CA TYR A 8 24.54 -6.10 -5.36
C TYR A 8 25.81 -5.72 -4.60
N LYS A 9 26.69 -4.92 -5.19
CA LYS A 9 27.91 -4.43 -4.53
C LYS A 9 27.64 -3.44 -3.38
N ARG A 10 26.38 -2.94 -3.26
CA ARG A 10 25.96 -1.98 -2.23
C ARG A 10 25.02 -2.59 -1.20
N GLN A 11 24.82 -3.90 -1.23
CA GLN A 11 24.02 -4.59 -0.24
C GLN A 11 24.84 -4.85 1.02
N MET A 12 24.17 -4.74 2.16
CA MET A 12 24.67 -5.13 3.45
C MET A 12 23.65 -6.10 4.06
N LEU A 13 24.12 -7.31 4.40
CA LEU A 13 23.30 -8.35 5.01
C LEU A 13 23.61 -8.40 6.50
N TYR A 14 22.58 -8.27 7.30
CA TYR A 14 22.64 -8.43 8.75
C TYR A 14 21.95 -9.73 9.16
N THR A 15 22.55 -10.45 10.12
CA THR A 15 21.99 -11.67 10.70
C THR A 15 21.76 -11.46 12.19
N GLY A 16 20.61 -11.89 12.68
CA GLY A 16 20.23 -11.76 14.09
C GLY A 16 18.86 -11.09 14.26
N ASP A 17 18.52 -10.76 15.51
CA ASP A 17 17.28 -10.04 15.79
C ASP A 17 17.35 -8.62 15.24
N CYS A 18 16.42 -8.29 14.36
CA CYS A 18 16.36 -6.99 13.69
C CYS A 18 16.19 -5.81 14.70
N LEU A 19 15.63 -6.05 15.89
CA LEU A 19 15.48 -5.00 16.92
C LEU A 19 16.86 -4.44 17.32
N TYR A 20 17.80 -5.33 17.62
CA TYR A 20 19.17 -4.93 18.03
C TYR A 20 19.96 -4.36 16.84
N VAL A 21 19.84 -4.96 15.66
CA VAL A 21 20.50 -4.44 14.45
C VAL A 21 20.02 -3.01 14.13
N MET A 22 18.72 -2.77 14.19
CA MET A 22 18.14 -1.44 13.90
C MET A 22 18.52 -0.38 14.94
N ASN A 23 18.84 -0.77 16.17
CA ASN A 23 19.33 0.17 17.19
C ASN A 23 20.65 0.82 16.80
N GLY A 24 21.51 0.12 16.06
CA GLY A 24 22.75 0.67 15.50
C GLY A 24 22.54 1.58 14.29
N ILE A 25 21.32 1.71 13.76
CA ILE A 25 21.02 2.59 12.62
C ILE A 25 20.61 3.97 13.14
N ASN A 26 21.16 5.02 12.53
CA ASN A 26 20.85 6.40 12.87
C ASN A 26 19.38 6.74 12.62
N THR A 27 18.84 7.67 13.42
CA THR A 27 17.52 8.26 13.18
C THR A 27 17.48 8.91 11.79
N ASP A 28 16.30 8.84 11.11
CA ASP A 28 16.07 9.45 9.80
C ASP A 28 17.07 9.01 8.70
N ALA A 29 17.54 7.76 8.75
CA ALA A 29 18.55 7.26 7.82
C ALA A 29 17.95 6.50 6.62
N ILE A 30 16.77 5.88 6.78
CA ILE A 30 16.20 4.92 5.82
C ILE A 30 15.09 5.56 4.98
N ASP A 31 15.14 5.38 3.67
CA ASP A 31 14.13 5.90 2.75
C ASP A 31 12.88 5.01 2.63
N LEU A 32 13.04 3.69 2.76
CA LEU A 32 11.96 2.72 2.63
C LEU A 32 12.23 1.49 3.49
N ILE A 33 11.21 1.03 4.20
CA ILE A 33 11.19 -0.26 4.88
C ILE A 33 10.08 -1.12 4.29
N TYR A 34 10.43 -2.32 3.84
CA TYR A 34 9.49 -3.38 3.53
C TYR A 34 9.68 -4.49 4.58
N LEU A 35 8.67 -4.67 5.41
CA LEU A 35 8.69 -5.64 6.50
C LEU A 35 7.83 -6.84 6.12
N ASP A 36 8.47 -8.00 6.03
CA ASP A 36 7.84 -9.31 5.83
C ASP A 36 8.18 -10.20 7.02
N PRO A 37 7.43 -10.05 8.14
CA PRO A 37 7.71 -10.76 9.37
C PRO A 37 7.09 -12.16 9.36
N PRO A 38 7.44 -13.04 10.29
CA PRO A 38 6.63 -14.21 10.60
C PRO A 38 5.18 -13.82 10.91
N PHE A 39 4.19 -14.60 10.48
CA PHE A 39 2.78 -14.21 10.52
C PHE A 39 1.99 -14.74 11.72
N ASN A 40 2.65 -15.38 12.68
CA ASN A 40 2.00 -16.09 13.79
C ASN A 40 1.07 -17.21 13.30
N SER A 41 1.50 -17.94 12.30
CA SER A 41 0.74 -19.03 11.67
C SER A 41 0.63 -20.29 12.55
N LYS A 42 1.31 -20.30 13.69
CA LYS A 42 1.43 -21.44 14.63
C LYS A 42 2.05 -22.68 13.98
N ARG A 43 2.97 -22.50 13.03
CA ARG A 43 3.67 -23.56 12.30
C ARG A 43 5.17 -23.46 12.52
N ILE A 44 5.82 -24.60 12.40
CA ILE A 44 7.26 -24.68 12.24
C ILE A 44 7.54 -24.77 10.75
N TYR A 45 8.36 -23.89 10.23
CA TYR A 45 8.79 -23.89 8.83
C TYR A 45 10.19 -24.47 8.77
N GLU A 46 10.37 -25.50 7.95
CA GLU A 46 11.65 -26.16 7.70
C GLU A 46 12.09 -25.88 6.27
N ALA A 47 13.39 -25.69 6.09
CA ALA A 47 13.94 -25.55 4.77
C ALA A 47 13.80 -26.87 3.99
N PRO A 48 13.48 -26.84 2.67
CA PRO A 48 13.31 -28.03 1.88
C PRO A 48 14.54 -28.95 1.93
N ILE A 49 14.31 -30.26 2.02
CA ILE A 49 15.38 -31.27 1.95
C ILE A 49 16.11 -31.13 0.63
N GLY A 50 17.45 -31.07 0.66
CA GLY A 50 18.29 -30.87 -0.51
C GLY A 50 18.58 -29.39 -0.87
N SER A 51 17.98 -28.43 -0.17
CA SER A 51 18.37 -27.02 -0.29
C SER A 51 19.66 -26.73 0.48
N LYS A 52 20.36 -25.63 0.13
CA LYS A 52 21.54 -25.15 0.89
C LYS A 52 21.22 -24.77 2.34
N ALA A 53 19.96 -24.63 2.67
CA ALA A 53 19.43 -24.31 3.99
C ALA A 53 18.82 -25.52 4.70
N ALA A 54 19.00 -26.74 4.17
CA ALA A 54 18.47 -27.96 4.80
C ALA A 54 18.93 -28.06 6.25
N GLY A 55 17.96 -28.36 7.14
CA GLY A 55 18.19 -28.40 8.60
C GLY A 55 17.97 -27.07 9.32
N ILE A 56 17.71 -25.96 8.60
CA ILE A 56 17.30 -24.71 9.22
C ILE A 56 15.78 -24.73 9.37
N SER A 57 15.29 -24.51 10.59
CA SER A 57 13.87 -24.34 10.86
C SER A 57 13.64 -23.04 11.63
N PHE A 58 12.46 -22.43 11.42
CA PHE A 58 12.01 -21.36 12.29
C PHE A 58 10.60 -21.63 12.79
N ASN A 59 10.37 -21.23 14.05
CA ASN A 59 9.10 -21.40 14.71
C ASN A 59 8.29 -20.11 14.58
N ASP A 60 7.10 -20.22 13.97
CA ASP A 60 6.16 -19.11 13.84
C ASP A 60 5.08 -19.17 14.93
N MET A 61 5.50 -19.50 16.15
CA MET A 61 4.71 -19.46 17.37
C MET A 61 5.32 -18.46 18.36
N TRP A 62 4.51 -17.57 18.87
CA TRP A 62 4.96 -16.47 19.70
C TRP A 62 4.59 -16.68 21.16
N THR A 63 5.55 -16.48 22.02
CA THR A 63 5.41 -16.57 23.48
C THR A 63 5.89 -15.27 24.12
N TRP A 64 5.59 -15.11 25.41
CA TRP A 64 6.05 -13.93 26.13
C TRP A 64 7.60 -13.84 26.28
N LYS A 65 8.30 -14.95 26.06
CA LYS A 65 9.78 -14.99 26.04
C LYS A 65 10.39 -14.25 24.84
N ASP A 66 9.60 -14.04 23.81
CA ASP A 66 10.02 -13.36 22.57
C ASP A 66 9.86 -11.84 22.66
N VAL A 67 9.32 -11.34 23.78
CA VAL A 67 9.07 -9.92 24.04
C VAL A 67 10.26 -9.33 24.79
N ASP A 68 10.80 -8.22 24.28
CA ASP A 68 11.84 -7.47 24.96
C ASP A 68 11.22 -6.62 26.09
N THR A 69 11.71 -6.80 27.32
CA THR A 69 11.13 -6.16 28.51
C THR A 69 11.47 -4.69 28.62
N GLU A 70 12.66 -4.26 28.21
CA GLU A 70 13.07 -2.85 28.23
C GLU A 70 12.22 -2.01 27.29
N TYR A 71 11.99 -2.52 26.07
CA TYR A 71 11.09 -1.86 25.12
C TYR A 71 9.62 -1.89 25.54
N LEU A 72 9.22 -2.88 26.34
CA LEU A 72 7.86 -2.93 26.88
C LEU A 72 7.61 -1.78 27.84
N ASP A 73 8.57 -1.47 28.71
CA ASP A 73 8.48 -0.36 29.68
C ASP A 73 8.39 0.99 28.95
N GLU A 74 9.20 1.19 27.90
CA GLU A 74 9.10 2.36 27.04
C GLU A 74 7.71 2.47 26.36
N MET A 75 7.16 1.36 25.92
CA MET A 75 5.82 1.33 25.30
C MET A 75 4.72 1.66 26.31
N ILE A 76 4.82 1.19 27.54
CA ILE A 76 3.85 1.48 28.59
C ILE A 76 3.85 2.98 28.90
N GLU A 77 5.02 3.60 28.99
CA GLU A 77 5.15 5.03 29.26
C GLU A 77 4.64 5.91 28.12
N LYS A 78 5.14 5.66 26.89
CA LYS A 78 4.87 6.54 25.74
C LYS A 78 3.60 6.22 24.95
N TYR A 79 3.12 4.98 25.03
CA TYR A 79 1.97 4.49 24.23
C TYR A 79 0.98 3.66 25.06
N PRO A 80 0.49 4.15 26.22
CA PRO A 80 -0.33 3.37 27.15
C PRO A 80 -1.60 2.81 26.49
N PHE A 81 -2.27 3.57 25.63
CA PHE A 81 -3.47 3.10 24.92
C PHE A 81 -3.17 1.96 23.92
N MET A 82 -2.00 1.97 23.28
CA MET A 82 -1.57 0.88 22.41
C MET A 82 -1.33 -0.39 23.23
N VAL A 83 -0.67 -0.29 24.39
CA VAL A 83 -0.46 -1.42 25.30
C VAL A 83 -1.79 -1.97 25.80
N GLN A 84 -2.71 -1.10 26.22
CA GLN A 84 -4.07 -1.50 26.61
C GLN A 84 -4.82 -2.21 25.51
N PHE A 85 -4.72 -1.72 24.26
CA PHE A 85 -5.30 -2.38 23.10
C PHE A 85 -4.72 -3.79 22.91
N ILE A 86 -3.40 -3.95 22.93
CA ILE A 86 -2.74 -5.25 22.81
C ILE A 86 -3.16 -6.21 23.95
N GLN A 87 -3.27 -5.72 25.17
CA GLN A 87 -3.77 -6.51 26.30
C GLN A 87 -5.20 -6.97 26.07
N THR A 88 -6.07 -6.11 25.54
CA THR A 88 -7.46 -6.43 25.22
C THR A 88 -7.55 -7.50 24.14
N VAL A 89 -6.76 -7.37 23.07
CA VAL A 89 -6.65 -8.41 22.04
C VAL A 89 -6.17 -9.73 22.62
N GLY A 90 -5.22 -9.69 23.55
CA GLY A 90 -4.74 -10.87 24.27
C GLY A 90 -5.81 -11.59 25.09
N LYS A 91 -6.73 -10.85 25.70
CA LYS A 91 -7.89 -11.43 26.41
C LYS A 91 -8.87 -12.13 25.49
N ILE A 92 -9.00 -11.66 24.23
CA ILE A 92 -9.92 -12.22 23.23
C ILE A 92 -9.29 -13.41 22.49
N HIS A 93 -8.02 -13.30 22.08
CA HIS A 93 -7.35 -14.24 21.17
C HIS A 93 -6.23 -15.06 21.81
N GLY A 94 -5.94 -14.81 23.09
CA GLY A 94 -4.93 -15.54 23.87
C GLY A 94 -3.55 -14.91 23.85
N ASN A 95 -2.67 -15.49 24.68
CA ASN A 95 -1.33 -14.94 24.95
C ASN A 95 -0.39 -14.94 23.74
N GLY A 96 -0.54 -15.89 22.82
CA GLY A 96 0.27 -15.92 21.60
C GLY A 96 0.05 -14.67 20.72
N MET A 97 -1.21 -14.26 20.51
CA MET A 97 -1.51 -13.04 19.76
C MET A 97 -1.02 -11.79 20.52
N LYS A 98 -1.18 -11.75 21.84
CA LYS A 98 -0.64 -10.68 22.69
C LYS A 98 0.88 -10.55 22.53
N ALA A 99 1.62 -11.65 22.64
CA ALA A 99 3.07 -11.67 22.50
C ALA A 99 3.50 -11.22 21.10
N TYR A 100 2.86 -11.76 20.07
CA TYR A 100 3.12 -11.37 18.67
C TYR A 100 2.93 -9.88 18.43
N LEU A 101 1.79 -9.32 18.84
CA LEU A 101 1.52 -7.90 18.63
C LEU A 101 2.46 -6.99 19.42
N THR A 102 2.88 -7.42 20.63
CA THR A 102 3.88 -6.69 21.43
C THR A 102 5.22 -6.72 20.71
N TYR A 103 5.68 -7.89 20.28
CA TYR A 103 6.92 -8.09 19.51
C TYR A 103 6.95 -7.21 18.25
N MET A 104 5.85 -7.20 17.50
CA MET A 104 5.73 -6.39 16.29
C MET A 104 5.75 -4.89 16.60
N ALA A 105 5.01 -4.46 17.63
CA ALA A 105 4.95 -3.05 17.99
C ALA A 105 6.34 -2.50 18.38
N GLN A 106 7.14 -3.25 19.14
CA GLN A 106 8.51 -2.88 19.51
C GLN A 106 9.37 -2.61 18.25
N ARG A 107 9.32 -3.52 17.29
CA ARG A 107 10.11 -3.39 16.05
C ARG A 107 9.62 -2.26 15.15
N ILE A 108 8.32 -2.08 15.04
CA ILE A 108 7.73 -0.98 14.25
C ILE A 108 8.07 0.38 14.88
N LEU A 109 8.18 0.48 16.22
CA LEU A 109 8.65 1.68 16.90
C LEU A 109 10.05 2.08 16.45
N VAL A 110 10.99 1.13 16.48
CA VAL A 110 12.37 1.39 16.03
C VAL A 110 12.41 1.69 14.51
N MET A 111 11.63 0.98 13.71
CA MET A 111 11.51 1.25 12.27
C MET A 111 11.02 2.67 12.00
N LYS A 112 10.05 3.15 12.77
CA LYS A 112 9.59 4.54 12.68
C LYS A 112 10.71 5.53 12.97
N ARG A 113 11.55 5.28 13.99
CA ARG A 113 12.68 6.14 14.37
C ARG A 113 13.70 6.27 13.24
N ILE A 114 14.06 5.16 12.59
CA ILE A 114 15.09 5.15 11.55
C ILE A 114 14.59 5.61 10.17
N LEU A 115 13.26 5.67 9.94
CA LEU A 115 12.68 6.18 8.69
C LEU A 115 12.80 7.69 8.59
N LYS A 116 13.26 8.16 7.42
CA LYS A 116 13.29 9.59 7.07
C LYS A 116 11.89 10.20 7.08
N PRO A 117 11.75 11.52 7.30
CA PRO A 117 10.46 12.23 7.18
C PRO A 117 9.80 12.07 5.79
N THR A 118 10.58 11.73 4.76
CA THR A 118 10.09 11.41 3.39
C THR A 118 9.92 9.91 3.15
N GLY A 119 10.16 9.08 4.16
CA GLY A 119 10.21 7.62 4.05
C GLY A 119 8.83 6.97 3.95
N SER A 120 8.85 5.74 3.45
CA SER A 120 7.69 4.86 3.30
C SER A 120 7.89 3.56 4.07
N PHE A 121 6.82 3.08 4.69
CA PHE A 121 6.75 1.82 5.42
C PHE A 121 5.72 0.89 4.80
N TYR A 122 6.13 -0.31 4.47
CA TYR A 122 5.27 -1.38 3.97
C TYR A 122 5.31 -2.55 4.94
N LEU A 123 4.15 -2.99 5.39
CA LEU A 123 4.01 -4.15 6.28
C LEU A 123 3.21 -5.23 5.59
N HIS A 124 3.87 -6.33 5.26
CA HIS A 124 3.23 -7.55 4.77
C HIS A 124 2.70 -8.35 5.96
N CYS A 125 1.46 -8.76 5.91
CA CYS A 125 0.82 -9.56 6.95
C CYS A 125 -0.33 -10.38 6.37
N ASP A 126 -0.65 -11.45 7.06
CA ASP A 126 -1.81 -12.28 6.72
C ASP A 126 -3.11 -11.70 7.33
N PRO A 127 -4.28 -12.15 6.92
CA PRO A 127 -5.56 -11.69 7.45
C PRO A 127 -5.74 -11.95 8.96
N THR A 128 -5.00 -12.88 9.56
CA THR A 128 -5.13 -13.24 10.98
C THR A 128 -4.75 -12.08 11.90
N ALA A 129 -3.67 -11.36 11.57
CA ALA A 129 -3.13 -10.28 12.37
C ALA A 129 -3.28 -8.88 11.76
N SER A 130 -3.59 -8.79 10.47
CA SER A 130 -3.58 -7.52 9.72
C SER A 130 -4.42 -6.41 10.33
N HIS A 131 -5.60 -6.73 10.85
CA HIS A 131 -6.51 -5.75 11.45
C HIS A 131 -5.93 -5.11 12.73
N TYR A 132 -5.27 -5.93 13.56
CA TYR A 132 -4.64 -5.46 14.81
C TYR A 132 -3.37 -4.66 14.51
N LEU A 133 -2.56 -5.14 13.56
CA LEU A 133 -1.35 -4.44 13.10
C LEU A 133 -1.70 -3.10 12.46
N LYS A 134 -2.84 -3.01 11.72
CA LYS A 134 -3.34 -1.74 11.19
C LYS A 134 -3.62 -0.71 12.28
N ILE A 135 -4.24 -1.12 13.39
CA ILE A 135 -4.52 -0.22 14.52
C ILE A 135 -3.23 0.24 15.20
N ILE A 136 -2.26 -0.67 15.37
CA ILE A 136 -0.94 -0.34 15.92
C ILE A 136 -0.23 0.66 15.00
N CYS A 137 -0.20 0.41 13.70
CA CYS A 137 0.41 1.32 12.73
C CYS A 137 -0.30 2.69 12.68
N ASP A 138 -1.64 2.73 12.78
CA ASP A 138 -2.39 3.99 12.89
C ASP A 138 -1.98 4.80 14.11
N ARG A 139 -1.72 4.14 15.24
CA ARG A 139 -1.23 4.82 16.45
C ARG A 139 0.20 5.32 16.30
N LEU A 140 1.07 4.56 15.63
CA LEU A 140 2.48 4.89 15.50
C LEU A 140 2.77 5.91 14.40
N PHE A 141 2.24 5.70 13.20
CA PHE A 141 2.48 6.58 12.04
C PHE A 141 1.44 7.69 11.90
N GLY A 142 0.28 7.53 12.53
CA GLY A 142 -0.89 8.40 12.34
C GLY A 142 -1.81 7.91 11.22
N LYS A 143 -3.12 7.88 11.46
CA LYS A 143 -4.16 7.45 10.50
C LYS A 143 -4.10 8.24 9.18
N SER A 144 -3.77 9.55 9.23
CA SER A 144 -3.65 10.41 8.03
C SER A 144 -2.48 10.03 7.11
N ASN A 145 -1.51 9.29 7.63
CA ASN A 145 -0.33 8.82 6.90
C ASN A 145 -0.52 7.42 6.29
N PHE A 146 -1.64 6.78 6.54
CA PHE A 146 -2.05 5.58 5.81
C PHE A 146 -2.37 5.93 4.36
N LYS A 147 -1.79 5.21 3.41
CA LYS A 147 -1.99 5.46 1.97
C LYS A 147 -2.91 4.44 1.33
N SER A 148 -2.61 3.17 1.52
CA SER A 148 -3.45 2.11 0.96
C SER A 148 -3.17 0.76 1.63
N GLU A 149 -4.10 -0.14 1.45
CA GLU A 149 -3.96 -1.57 1.65
C GLU A 149 -3.86 -2.23 0.26
N ILE A 150 -2.79 -2.98 0.05
CA ILE A 150 -2.57 -3.74 -1.18
C ILE A 150 -2.97 -5.19 -0.87
N ILE A 151 -3.89 -5.71 -1.65
CA ILE A 151 -4.31 -7.11 -1.55
C ILE A 151 -3.43 -7.93 -2.48
N TRP A 152 -2.61 -8.78 -1.90
CA TRP A 152 -1.71 -9.67 -2.62
C TRP A 152 -2.35 -11.04 -2.78
N LYS A 153 -2.72 -11.43 -3.99
CA LYS A 153 -3.25 -12.75 -4.29
C LYS A 153 -2.11 -13.78 -4.21
N ARG A 154 -2.16 -14.66 -3.20
CA ARG A 154 -1.12 -15.66 -2.92
C ARG A 154 -1.31 -16.94 -3.73
N SER A 155 -2.55 -17.41 -3.86
CA SER A 155 -2.86 -18.66 -4.56
C SER A 155 -4.25 -18.63 -5.19
N ASN A 156 -4.54 -19.56 -6.07
CA ASN A 156 -5.91 -19.79 -6.52
C ASN A 156 -6.74 -20.47 -5.41
N PRO A 157 -8.07 -20.28 -5.38
CA PRO A 157 -8.95 -21.01 -4.48
C PRO A 157 -8.75 -22.52 -4.65
N LYS A 158 -8.72 -23.26 -3.54
CA LYS A 158 -8.74 -24.73 -3.55
C LYS A 158 -10.17 -25.20 -3.44
N ASN A 159 -10.52 -26.21 -4.21
CA ASN A 159 -11.89 -26.77 -4.26
C ASN A 159 -12.24 -27.66 -3.07
N ASP A 160 -11.29 -27.92 -2.17
CA ASP A 160 -11.41 -28.81 -1.01
C ASP A 160 -11.81 -28.09 0.29
N SER A 161 -12.00 -26.78 0.27
CA SER A 161 -12.38 -26.01 1.46
C SER A 161 -13.89 -26.04 1.68
N LYS A 162 -14.31 -26.26 2.93
CA LYS A 162 -15.73 -26.16 3.35
C LYS A 162 -16.28 -24.73 3.36
N GLY A 163 -15.53 -23.77 2.85
CA GLY A 163 -15.86 -22.34 2.79
C GLY A 163 -14.98 -21.59 1.84
N LEU A 164 -15.08 -20.25 1.84
CA LEU A 164 -14.22 -19.41 1.03
C LEU A 164 -12.77 -19.49 1.51
N GLY A 165 -11.86 -19.90 0.65
CA GLY A 165 -10.44 -20.05 0.96
C GLY A 165 -9.76 -18.70 1.22
N ASN A 166 -8.88 -18.66 2.24
CA ASN A 166 -8.02 -17.52 2.51
C ASN A 166 -6.81 -17.58 1.57
N ASN A 167 -6.87 -16.88 0.44
CA ASN A 167 -5.91 -16.96 -0.64
C ASN A 167 -5.19 -15.63 -0.92
N ASN A 168 -5.27 -14.69 0.01
CA ASN A 168 -4.62 -13.38 -0.11
C ASN A 168 -3.88 -13.01 1.18
N ASP A 169 -2.87 -12.17 1.02
CA ASP A 169 -2.21 -11.45 2.09
C ASP A 169 -2.45 -9.95 1.91
N ARG A 170 -2.06 -9.16 2.90
CA ARG A 170 -2.26 -7.72 2.93
C ARG A 170 -0.92 -7.03 3.11
N ILE A 171 -0.72 -5.95 2.34
CA ILE A 171 0.43 -5.08 2.53
C ILE A 171 -0.10 -3.70 2.89
N LEU A 172 0.17 -3.27 4.11
CA LEU A 172 -0.22 -1.97 4.63
C LEU A 172 0.84 -0.94 4.27
N TRP A 173 0.47 0.11 3.56
CA TRP A 173 1.39 1.18 3.19
C TRP A 173 1.15 2.44 4.01
N TYR A 174 2.20 2.87 4.72
CA TYR A 174 2.26 4.11 5.47
C TYR A 174 3.40 5.00 4.97
N VAL A 175 3.29 6.28 5.21
CA VAL A 175 4.33 7.27 4.97
C VAL A 175 4.61 8.06 6.23
N MET A 176 5.81 8.67 6.34
CA MET A 176 6.16 9.47 7.50
C MET A 176 5.56 10.88 7.47
N SER A 177 5.30 11.42 6.29
CA SER A 177 4.70 12.75 6.11
C SER A 177 4.03 12.91 4.75
N LYS A 178 3.41 14.08 4.51
CA LYS A 178 2.86 14.45 3.19
C LYS A 178 3.95 14.60 2.09
N LYS A 179 5.21 14.75 2.46
CA LYS A 179 6.36 14.92 1.54
C LYS A 179 7.04 13.59 1.19
N TYR A 180 6.29 12.50 1.07
CA TYR A 180 6.84 11.19 0.73
C TYR A 180 7.23 11.10 -0.75
N LYS A 181 8.21 10.24 -1.06
CA LYS A 181 8.67 9.98 -2.42
C LYS A 181 7.71 9.00 -3.11
N TRP A 182 7.09 9.45 -4.20
CA TRP A 182 6.23 8.61 -5.03
C TRP A 182 6.53 8.82 -6.50
N ARG A 183 6.73 7.73 -7.23
CA ARG A 183 6.83 7.74 -8.70
C ARG A 183 5.61 7.03 -9.26
N LYS A 184 4.77 7.78 -9.94
CA LYS A 184 3.56 7.24 -10.56
C LYS A 184 3.94 6.13 -11.55
N GLN A 185 3.38 4.96 -11.35
CA GLN A 185 3.53 3.82 -12.25
C GLN A 185 2.31 3.72 -13.15
N TYR A 186 2.54 3.48 -14.44
CA TYR A 186 1.48 3.23 -15.40
C TYR A 186 1.64 1.78 -15.87
N GLY A 187 0.60 0.98 -15.69
CA GLY A 187 0.51 -0.33 -16.31
C GLY A 187 -0.09 -0.24 -17.71
N PRO A 188 0.22 -1.16 -18.62
CA PRO A 188 -0.48 -1.25 -19.89
C PRO A 188 -1.97 -1.58 -19.63
N TYR A 189 -2.83 -0.98 -20.44
CA TYR A 189 -4.23 -1.40 -20.49
C TYR A 189 -4.34 -2.79 -21.13
N SER A 190 -5.32 -3.59 -20.67
CA SER A 190 -5.61 -4.85 -21.36
C SER A 190 -6.17 -4.59 -22.76
N ASP A 191 -5.89 -5.50 -23.69
CA ASP A 191 -6.41 -5.40 -25.08
C ASP A 191 -7.94 -5.32 -25.10
N GLU A 192 -8.59 -6.02 -24.20
CA GLU A 192 -10.04 -5.98 -24.04
C GLU A 192 -10.54 -4.59 -23.62
N TYR A 193 -9.85 -3.96 -22.65
CA TYR A 193 -10.17 -2.59 -22.25
C TYR A 193 -9.92 -1.59 -23.38
N ILE A 194 -8.82 -1.72 -24.12
CA ILE A 194 -8.51 -0.86 -25.27
C ILE A 194 -9.62 -0.98 -26.32
N LYS A 195 -9.97 -2.19 -26.75
CA LYS A 195 -11.04 -2.45 -27.72
C LYS A 195 -12.40 -1.91 -27.29
N LYS A 196 -12.71 -1.99 -25.99
CA LYS A 196 -13.99 -1.52 -25.46
C LYS A 196 -14.04 -0.01 -25.30
N SER A 197 -12.98 0.64 -24.88
CA SER A 197 -12.95 2.05 -24.46
C SER A 197 -12.45 2.97 -25.57
N TYR A 198 -11.40 2.56 -26.29
CA TYR A 198 -10.74 3.37 -27.32
C TYR A 198 -11.28 3.03 -28.72
N ARG A 199 -12.46 3.54 -29.04
CA ARG A 199 -13.19 3.20 -30.28
C ARG A 199 -13.01 4.21 -31.40
N TYR A 200 -12.42 5.35 -31.10
CA TYR A 200 -12.26 6.45 -32.04
C TYR A 200 -10.79 6.55 -32.45
N LYS A 201 -10.57 7.02 -33.68
CA LYS A 201 -9.23 7.32 -34.20
C LYS A 201 -9.16 8.79 -34.54
N ASP A 202 -8.06 9.42 -34.19
CA ASP A 202 -7.72 10.76 -34.63
C ASP A 202 -7.13 10.75 -36.06
N ASN A 203 -6.75 11.92 -36.53
CA ASN A 203 -6.17 12.08 -37.87
C ASN A 203 -4.82 11.36 -38.05
N ASP A 204 -4.11 11.16 -36.97
CA ASP A 204 -2.81 10.46 -36.92
C ASP A 204 -2.97 8.95 -36.71
N GLY A 205 -4.21 8.49 -36.61
CA GLY A 205 -4.57 7.07 -36.41
C GLY A 205 -4.48 6.60 -34.96
N ALA A 206 -4.19 7.50 -34.01
CA ALA A 206 -4.14 7.16 -32.58
C ALA A 206 -5.54 6.90 -32.04
N LEU A 207 -5.65 5.85 -31.23
CA LEU A 207 -6.93 5.47 -30.62
C LEU A 207 -7.22 6.36 -29.42
N PHE A 208 -8.46 6.87 -29.35
CA PHE A 208 -8.89 7.69 -28.22
C PHE A 208 -10.30 7.34 -27.73
N THR A 209 -10.64 7.81 -26.53
CA THR A 209 -11.99 7.80 -25.99
C THR A 209 -12.40 9.21 -25.60
N PRO A 210 -13.51 9.74 -26.13
CA PRO A 210 -13.91 11.12 -25.86
C PRO A 210 -14.47 11.26 -24.43
N GLY A 211 -13.82 12.09 -23.62
CA GLY A 211 -14.29 12.45 -22.28
C GLY A 211 -15.39 13.50 -22.32
N PRO A 212 -16.35 13.51 -21.38
CA PRO A 212 -17.43 14.49 -21.35
C PRO A 212 -16.91 15.89 -21.04
N LEU A 213 -17.36 16.89 -21.78
CA LEU A 213 -17.16 18.30 -21.50
C LEU A 213 -18.36 18.93 -20.77
N ASP A 214 -19.47 18.21 -20.63
CA ASP A 214 -20.61 18.61 -19.78
C ASP A 214 -20.30 18.40 -18.30
N ALA A 215 -20.79 19.31 -17.44
CA ALA A 215 -20.50 19.33 -16.01
C ALA A 215 -21.61 18.75 -15.10
N LYS A 216 -22.62 18.09 -15.68
CA LYS A 216 -23.82 17.59 -14.96
C LYS A 216 -23.53 16.74 -13.72
N SER A 217 -22.34 16.13 -13.62
CA SER A 217 -21.95 15.26 -12.50
C SER A 217 -20.79 15.77 -11.68
N LEU A 218 -20.40 17.05 -11.82
CA LEU A 218 -19.31 17.64 -11.05
C LEU A 218 -19.82 18.24 -9.74
N ALA A 219 -19.34 17.74 -8.61
CA ALA A 219 -19.66 18.26 -7.28
C ALA A 219 -19.10 19.68 -7.01
N GLY A 220 -18.35 20.28 -7.94
CA GLY A 220 -17.67 21.57 -7.78
C GLY A 220 -18.14 22.70 -8.70
N GLY A 221 -19.29 22.53 -9.38
CA GLY A 221 -19.78 23.55 -10.30
C GLY A 221 -19.18 23.41 -11.72
N GLY A 222 -19.47 24.36 -12.59
CA GLY A 222 -19.03 24.43 -13.99
C GLY A 222 -19.23 25.83 -14.51
N TYR A 223 -19.08 26.00 -15.82
CA TYR A 223 -19.22 27.28 -16.52
C TYR A 223 -20.49 27.25 -17.38
N GLU A 224 -21.43 28.15 -17.11
CA GLU A 224 -22.68 28.25 -17.88
C GLU A 224 -22.49 29.18 -19.07
N TYR A 225 -22.60 28.65 -20.25
CA TYR A 225 -22.57 29.43 -21.50
C TYR A 225 -23.16 28.64 -22.68
N GLU A 226 -23.48 29.38 -23.73
CA GLU A 226 -23.90 28.79 -25.00
C GLU A 226 -22.69 28.38 -25.83
N TRP A 227 -22.72 27.11 -26.30
CA TRP A 227 -21.72 26.55 -27.21
C TRP A 227 -22.39 25.72 -28.28
N ASN A 228 -22.08 26.01 -29.55
CA ASN A 228 -22.64 25.33 -30.75
C ASN A 228 -24.18 25.19 -30.68
N GLY A 229 -24.88 26.31 -30.39
CA GLY A 229 -26.35 26.37 -30.30
C GLY A 229 -26.94 25.72 -29.05
N ARG A 230 -26.11 25.38 -28.02
CA ARG A 230 -26.57 24.78 -26.78
C ARG A 230 -26.15 25.58 -25.59
N TYR A 231 -27.08 26.06 -24.79
CA TYR A 231 -26.84 26.59 -23.48
C TYR A 231 -26.73 25.45 -22.47
N HIS A 232 -25.55 25.33 -21.83
CA HIS A 232 -25.30 24.20 -20.94
C HIS A 232 -24.24 24.54 -19.88
N LEU A 233 -24.15 23.69 -18.83
CA LEU A 233 -23.09 23.74 -17.82
C LEU A 233 -21.89 22.92 -18.32
N TRP A 234 -20.76 23.62 -18.58
CA TRP A 234 -19.55 23.02 -19.14
C TRP A 234 -18.44 22.87 -18.10
N ARG A 235 -17.56 21.90 -18.31
CA ARG A 235 -16.39 21.63 -17.41
C ARG A 235 -15.26 22.62 -17.56
N VAL A 236 -15.22 23.34 -18.67
CA VAL A 236 -14.12 24.28 -19.02
C VAL A 236 -14.68 25.64 -19.32
N PRO A 237 -13.93 26.74 -19.12
CA PRO A 237 -14.30 28.07 -19.53
C PRO A 237 -14.50 28.17 -21.06
N LYS A 238 -15.23 29.16 -21.52
CA LYS A 238 -15.54 29.37 -22.94
C LYS A 238 -14.29 29.55 -23.79
N GLU A 239 -13.27 30.25 -23.28
CA GLU A 239 -11.99 30.44 -23.95
C GLU A 239 -11.24 29.12 -24.16
N THR A 240 -11.28 28.24 -23.15
CA THR A 240 -10.69 26.89 -23.27
C THR A 240 -11.45 26.04 -24.26
N MET A 241 -12.79 26.15 -24.29
CA MET A 241 -13.63 25.45 -25.25
C MET A 241 -13.31 25.90 -26.68
N GLN A 242 -13.16 27.21 -26.90
CA GLN A 242 -12.76 27.78 -28.20
C GLN A 242 -11.41 27.23 -28.65
N LYS A 243 -10.41 27.26 -27.77
CA LYS A 243 -9.08 26.70 -28.05
C LYS A 243 -9.13 25.23 -28.45
N LEU A 244 -9.91 24.41 -27.73
CA LEU A 244 -10.10 23.00 -28.06
C LEU A 244 -10.78 22.80 -29.42
N HIS A 245 -11.72 23.70 -29.77
CA HIS A 245 -12.37 23.70 -31.07
C HIS A 245 -11.41 24.01 -32.20
N ASP A 246 -10.63 25.08 -32.05
CA ASP A 246 -9.64 25.53 -33.04
C ASP A 246 -8.52 24.48 -33.26
N GLU A 247 -8.19 23.72 -32.21
CA GLU A 247 -7.26 22.60 -32.27
C GLU A 247 -7.91 21.29 -32.79
N ASN A 248 -9.16 21.28 -33.25
CA ASN A 248 -9.94 20.09 -33.65
C ASN A 248 -9.96 18.97 -32.57
N LYS A 249 -9.96 19.35 -31.30
CA LYS A 249 -9.98 18.41 -30.16
C LYS A 249 -11.38 18.21 -29.55
N ILE A 250 -12.43 18.67 -30.23
CA ILE A 250 -13.81 18.44 -29.78
C ILE A 250 -14.48 17.44 -30.70
N TYR A 251 -14.98 16.38 -30.09
CA TYR A 251 -15.86 15.41 -30.72
C TYR A 251 -17.33 15.71 -30.36
N TYR A 252 -18.20 15.77 -31.31
CA TYR A 252 -19.64 15.96 -31.06
C TYR A 252 -20.38 14.63 -31.20
N THR A 253 -21.12 14.27 -30.13
CA THR A 253 -21.98 13.08 -30.17
C THR A 253 -23.15 13.27 -31.15
N SER A 254 -23.85 12.19 -31.53
CA SER A 254 -25.08 12.27 -32.34
C SER A 254 -26.16 13.18 -31.73
N LYS A 255 -26.12 13.40 -30.42
CA LYS A 255 -26.99 14.34 -29.72
C LYS A 255 -26.41 15.75 -29.62
N GLY A 256 -25.29 16.06 -30.28
CA GLY A 256 -24.64 17.34 -30.32
C GLY A 256 -23.93 17.76 -29.00
N LEU A 257 -23.65 16.81 -28.09
CA LEU A 257 -22.87 17.10 -26.88
C LEU A 257 -21.38 17.11 -27.21
N ALA A 258 -20.68 18.15 -26.76
CA ALA A 258 -19.24 18.28 -26.91
C ALA A 258 -18.50 17.32 -25.97
N ARG A 259 -17.46 16.66 -26.49
CA ARG A 259 -16.55 15.76 -25.76
C ARG A 259 -15.11 16.02 -26.22
N ARG A 260 -14.15 15.77 -25.35
CA ARG A 260 -12.72 15.91 -25.63
C ARG A 260 -12.02 14.56 -25.61
#